data_f89ceffeae1a736a4a17e9d570c715b3
#
_entry.id   f89ceffeae1a736a4a17e9d570c715b3
#
_cell.length_a   1.000
_cell.length_b   1.000
_cell.length_c   1.000
_cell.angle_alpha   90.00
_cell.angle_beta   90.00
_cell.angle_gamma   90.00
#
_symmetry.space_group_name_H-M   'P 1'
#
loop_
_entity.id
_entity.type
_entity.pdbx_description
1 polymer ?
#
loop_
_entity_poly.entity_id
_entity_poly.type
_entity_poly.pdbx_seq_one_letter_code
_entity_poly.pdbx_strand_id
1 'polypeptide(L)'
;ISNKLSEDIDEMEKMLNEYLQFASSTSSEKDELFDISKTIETLIKKYNNSLITLNIEKNITFNGRKNLMVRCISNVIDNALKYGKKVKFSIKKLSKIIVITIEDDGPGVPKSEYGNVFKPFYKINKGRGDSKSSVGLGLSIASDVVRSHGGKIDLNKSKLGGLSVKISLPF
;
A
#
# COMPACT_ATOMS: atom_id res chain seq x y z
N ILE A 1 12.86 22.13 23.31
CA ILE A 1 11.39 22.07 23.37
C ILE A 1 10.80 22.66 22.09
N SER A 2 11.27 23.80 21.60
CA SER A 2 10.74 24.46 20.40
C SER A 2 10.87 23.62 19.12
N ASN A 3 12.01 22.98 18.86
CA ASN A 3 12.24 22.19 17.64
C ASN A 3 11.36 20.94 17.58
N LYS A 4 11.16 20.26 18.72
CA LYS A 4 10.31 19.07 18.77
C LYS A 4 8.83 19.41 18.54
N LEU A 5 8.38 20.55 19.06
CA LEU A 5 7.02 21.05 18.84
C LEU A 5 6.79 21.43 17.37
N SER A 6 7.79 22.01 16.70
CA SER A 6 7.74 22.33 15.28
C SER A 6 7.66 21.05 14.43
N GLU A 7 8.50 20.04 14.74
CA GLU A 7 8.46 18.73 14.06
C GLU A 7 7.12 18.02 14.23
N ASP A 8 6.54 18.08 15.43
CA ASP A 8 5.23 17.49 15.72
C ASP A 8 4.10 18.20 14.94
N ILE A 9 4.18 19.52 14.78
CA ILE A 9 3.24 20.31 13.98
C ILE A 9 3.37 19.97 12.49
N ASP A 10 4.57 19.90 11.95
CA ASP A 10 4.84 19.57 10.55
C ASP A 10 4.33 18.14 10.23
N GLU A 11 4.51 17.20 11.17
CA GLU A 11 3.97 15.84 11.04
C GLU A 11 2.43 15.85 11.03
N MET A 12 1.78 16.64 11.90
CA MET A 12 0.32 16.79 11.93
C MET A 12 -0.23 17.45 10.66
N GLU A 13 0.42 18.48 10.14
CA GLU A 13 0.01 19.11 8.86
C GLU A 13 0.11 18.13 7.69
N LYS A 14 1.17 17.33 7.64
CA LYS A 14 1.34 16.28 6.64
C LYS A 14 0.22 15.24 6.75
N MET A 15 -0.10 14.81 7.97
CA MET A 15 -1.19 13.89 8.25
C MET A 15 -2.54 14.40 7.75
N LEU A 16 -2.84 15.64 8.07
CA LEU A 16 -4.09 16.28 7.66
C LEU A 16 -4.19 16.40 6.15
N ASN A 17 -3.12 16.82 5.49
CA ASN A 17 -3.07 16.95 4.04
C ASN A 17 -3.23 15.61 3.32
N GLU A 18 -2.59 14.55 3.79
CA GLU A 18 -2.74 13.19 3.23
C GLU A 18 -4.18 12.69 3.40
N TYR A 19 -4.80 12.93 4.55
CA TYR A 19 -6.19 12.55 4.80
C TYR A 19 -7.18 13.34 3.93
N LEU A 20 -7.00 14.66 3.82
CA LEU A 20 -7.85 15.53 2.99
C LEU A 20 -7.74 15.18 1.52
N GLN A 21 -6.54 14.90 1.01
CA GLN A 21 -6.34 14.43 -0.36
C GLN A 21 -7.04 13.09 -0.61
N PHE A 22 -6.99 12.18 0.36
CA PHE A 22 -7.71 10.91 0.25
C PHE A 22 -9.22 11.13 0.23
N ALA A 23 -9.76 11.89 1.16
CA ALA A 23 -11.20 12.17 1.26
C ALA A 23 -11.74 12.86 0.00
N SER A 24 -11.01 13.83 -0.57
CA SER A 24 -11.41 14.52 -1.79
C SER A 24 -11.33 13.63 -3.04
N SER A 25 -10.31 12.80 -3.17
CA SER A 25 -10.16 11.89 -4.31
C SER A 25 -11.19 10.76 -4.31
N THR A 26 -11.60 10.31 -3.13
CA THR A 26 -12.59 9.23 -2.98
C THR A 26 -13.99 9.64 -3.44
N SER A 27 -14.33 10.93 -3.34
CA SER A 27 -15.66 11.45 -3.67
C SER A 27 -15.84 11.84 -5.13
N SER A 28 -14.78 12.06 -5.90
CA SER A 28 -14.84 12.66 -7.24
C SER A 28 -14.44 11.73 -8.40
N GLU A 29 -13.65 10.69 -8.14
CA GLU A 29 -13.16 9.80 -9.19
C GLU A 29 -14.24 8.76 -9.59
N LYS A 30 -14.49 8.64 -10.89
CA LYS A 30 -15.43 7.67 -11.46
C LYS A 30 -14.72 6.38 -11.85
N ASP A 31 -15.47 5.29 -11.85
CA ASP A 31 -14.99 4.02 -12.38
C ASP A 31 -14.74 4.14 -13.89
N GLU A 32 -13.61 3.59 -14.33
CA GLU A 32 -13.23 3.46 -15.73
C GLU A 32 -12.62 2.09 -15.99
N LEU A 33 -12.76 1.61 -17.23
CA LEU A 33 -12.09 0.38 -17.66
C LEU A 33 -10.67 0.72 -18.08
N PHE A 34 -9.67 0.10 -17.43
CA PHE A 34 -8.26 0.32 -17.75
C PHE A 34 -7.43 -0.95 -17.63
N ASP A 35 -6.27 -0.97 -18.28
CA ASP A 35 -5.27 -2.02 -18.13
C ASP A 35 -4.49 -1.82 -16.82
N ILE A 36 -4.83 -2.61 -15.80
CA ILE A 36 -4.19 -2.53 -14.49
C ILE A 36 -2.73 -3.03 -14.55
N SER A 37 -2.42 -4.00 -15.40
CA SER A 37 -1.04 -4.49 -15.58
C SER A 37 -0.11 -3.38 -16.06
N LYS A 38 -0.52 -2.67 -17.13
CA LYS A 38 0.23 -1.54 -17.69
C LYS A 38 0.31 -0.37 -16.71
N THR A 39 -0.75 -0.11 -15.97
CA THR A 39 -0.78 0.94 -14.94
C THR A 39 0.24 0.67 -13.85
N ILE A 40 0.30 -0.57 -13.36
CA ILE A 40 1.28 -1.00 -12.36
C ILE A 40 2.71 -0.93 -12.89
N GLU A 41 2.96 -1.38 -14.11
CA GLU A 41 4.29 -1.26 -14.73
C GLU A 41 4.76 0.18 -14.80
N THR A 42 3.87 1.10 -15.17
CA THR A 42 4.16 2.54 -15.21
C THR A 42 4.45 3.09 -13.82
N LEU A 43 3.69 2.65 -12.82
CA LEU A 43 3.91 3.04 -11.43
C LEU A 43 5.28 2.58 -10.93
N ILE A 44 5.62 1.31 -11.15
CA ILE A 44 6.85 0.71 -10.61
C ILE A 44 8.10 1.31 -11.24
N LYS A 45 8.04 1.78 -12.50
CA LYS A 45 9.15 2.50 -13.14
C LYS A 45 9.59 3.78 -12.39
N LYS A 46 8.74 4.32 -11.52
CA LYS A 46 9.08 5.48 -10.67
C LYS A 46 9.95 5.10 -9.47
N TYR A 47 10.04 3.82 -9.15
CA TYR A 47 10.86 3.29 -8.06
C TYR A 47 12.22 2.81 -8.57
N ASN A 48 13.16 2.61 -7.66
CA ASN A 48 14.44 1.99 -8.01
C ASN A 48 14.22 0.50 -8.34
N ASN A 49 14.25 0.17 -9.62
CA ASN A 49 13.96 -1.18 -10.14
C ASN A 49 14.89 -2.28 -9.60
N SER A 50 16.08 -1.94 -9.08
CA SER A 50 17.01 -2.93 -8.51
C SER A 50 16.49 -3.58 -7.22
N LEU A 51 15.51 -2.95 -6.55
CA LEU A 51 14.94 -3.42 -5.28
C LEU A 51 13.64 -4.22 -5.46
N ILE A 52 13.02 -4.14 -6.65
CA ILE A 52 11.70 -4.72 -6.90
C ILE A 52 11.78 -5.80 -7.99
N THR A 53 11.49 -7.03 -7.62
CA THR A 53 11.32 -8.14 -8.58
C THR A 53 9.87 -8.22 -9.03
N LEU A 54 9.64 -8.26 -10.34
CA LEU A 54 8.32 -8.20 -10.95
C LEU A 54 7.90 -9.54 -11.55
N ASN A 55 6.66 -9.94 -11.31
CA ASN A 55 5.96 -11.00 -11.99
C ASN A 55 4.56 -10.51 -12.38
N ILE A 56 4.44 -9.92 -13.56
CA ILE A 56 3.22 -9.26 -14.03
C ILE A 56 2.60 -10.05 -15.17
N GLU A 57 1.41 -10.60 -14.96
CA GLU A 57 0.56 -11.09 -16.03
C GLU A 57 0.02 -9.89 -16.82
N LYS A 58 0.17 -9.95 -18.15
CA LYS A 58 -0.16 -8.86 -19.06
C LYS A 58 -1.65 -8.80 -19.39
N ASN A 59 -2.09 -7.63 -19.84
CA ASN A 59 -3.41 -7.41 -20.41
C ASN A 59 -4.57 -7.73 -19.45
N ILE A 60 -4.37 -7.50 -18.16
CA ILE A 60 -5.44 -7.59 -17.18
C ILE A 60 -6.22 -6.27 -17.19
N THR A 61 -7.46 -6.30 -17.63
CA THR A 61 -8.38 -5.16 -17.54
C THR A 61 -9.12 -5.15 -16.21
N PHE A 62 -9.34 -3.98 -15.66
CA PHE A 62 -10.08 -3.77 -14.42
C PHE A 62 -11.00 -2.55 -14.56
N ASN A 63 -12.23 -2.67 -14.07
CA ASN A 63 -13.15 -1.53 -13.99
C ASN A 63 -13.14 -0.97 -12.58
N GLY A 64 -12.68 0.26 -12.42
CA GLY A 64 -12.54 0.89 -11.12
C GLY A 64 -11.92 2.27 -11.20
N ARG A 65 -11.63 2.85 -10.05
CA ARG A 65 -11.02 4.18 -9.91
C ARG A 65 -9.50 4.06 -10.00
N LYS A 66 -8.98 4.39 -11.19
CA LYS A 66 -7.58 4.17 -11.55
C LYS A 66 -6.59 4.86 -10.61
N ASN A 67 -6.82 6.15 -10.29
CA ASN A 67 -5.89 6.90 -9.44
C ASN A 67 -5.93 6.42 -7.99
N LEU A 68 -7.10 6.04 -7.48
CA LEU A 68 -7.22 5.42 -6.16
C LEU A 68 -6.49 4.07 -6.12
N MET A 69 -6.58 3.27 -7.19
CA MET A 69 -5.86 2.01 -7.26
C MET A 69 -4.34 2.21 -7.32
N VAL A 70 -3.86 3.20 -8.09
CA VAL A 70 -2.44 3.60 -8.11
C VAL A 70 -1.98 4.00 -6.70
N ARG A 71 -2.76 4.81 -6.00
CA ARG A 71 -2.47 5.24 -4.62
C ARG A 71 -2.44 4.07 -3.64
N CYS A 72 -3.40 3.16 -3.74
CA CYS A 72 -3.44 1.93 -2.94
C CYS A 72 -2.15 1.12 -3.09
N ILE A 73 -1.76 0.85 -4.33
CA ILE A 73 -0.57 0.05 -4.65
C ILE A 73 0.71 0.78 -4.23
N SER A 74 0.82 2.09 -4.47
CA SER A 74 1.96 2.90 -4.02
C SER A 74 2.14 2.81 -2.50
N ASN A 75 1.06 2.98 -1.73
CA ASN A 75 1.11 2.92 -0.27
C ASN A 75 1.64 1.57 0.24
N VAL A 76 1.27 0.47 -0.41
CA VAL A 76 1.76 -0.86 -0.02
C VAL A 76 3.22 -1.05 -0.43
N ILE A 77 3.64 -0.57 -1.63
CA ILE A 77 5.03 -0.63 -2.08
C ILE A 77 5.92 0.24 -1.19
N ASP A 78 5.49 1.47 -0.87
CA ASP A 78 6.24 2.39 -0.01
C ASP A 78 6.44 1.78 1.38
N ASN A 79 5.41 1.12 1.92
CA ASN A 79 5.50 0.40 3.18
C ASN A 79 6.50 -0.77 3.09
N ALA A 80 6.45 -1.56 2.01
CA ALA A 80 7.37 -2.67 1.79
C ALA A 80 8.83 -2.20 1.67
N LEU A 81 9.09 -1.11 0.92
CA LEU A 81 10.43 -0.53 0.75
C LEU A 81 10.94 0.19 2.00
N LYS A 82 10.03 0.67 2.85
CA LYS A 82 10.40 1.30 4.12
C LYS A 82 10.99 0.30 5.11
N TYR A 83 10.43 -0.89 5.17
CA TYR A 83 10.80 -1.91 6.15
C TYR A 83 11.70 -3.01 5.57
N GLY A 84 11.63 -3.25 4.26
CA GLY A 84 12.45 -4.23 3.55
C GLY A 84 13.50 -3.58 2.65
N LYS A 85 14.45 -4.41 2.20
CA LYS A 85 15.46 -4.07 1.20
C LYS A 85 15.13 -4.67 -0.17
N LYS A 86 14.34 -5.73 -0.20
CA LYS A 86 13.89 -6.42 -1.41
C LYS A 86 12.38 -6.55 -1.36
N VAL A 87 11.75 -6.26 -2.50
CA VAL A 87 10.31 -6.37 -2.68
C VAL A 87 10.03 -7.27 -3.88
N LYS A 88 9.10 -8.19 -3.73
CA LYS A 88 8.56 -8.99 -4.83
C LYS A 88 7.12 -8.56 -5.09
N PHE A 89 6.87 -8.09 -6.28
CA PHE A 89 5.55 -7.71 -6.75
C PHE A 89 5.02 -8.74 -7.75
N SER A 90 3.78 -9.18 -7.57
CA SER A 90 3.11 -10.03 -8.56
C SER A 90 1.64 -9.61 -8.75
N ILE A 91 1.17 -9.73 -9.98
CA ILE A 91 -0.25 -9.61 -10.34
C ILE A 91 -0.63 -10.74 -11.29
N LYS A 92 -1.78 -11.35 -11.05
CA LYS A 92 -2.35 -12.40 -11.89
C LYS A 92 -3.87 -12.38 -11.85
N LYS A 93 -4.47 -12.85 -12.92
CA LYS A 93 -5.91 -13.08 -13.04
C LYS A 93 -6.23 -14.52 -12.68
N LEU A 94 -7.16 -14.72 -11.76
CA LEU A 94 -7.65 -16.05 -11.34
C LEU A 94 -9.16 -16.06 -11.47
N SER A 95 -9.68 -16.84 -12.42
CA SER A 95 -11.15 -17.01 -12.60
C SER A 95 -11.92 -15.68 -12.54
N LYS A 96 -12.48 -15.32 -11.38
CA LYS A 96 -13.29 -14.12 -11.15
C LYS A 96 -12.62 -13.04 -10.30
N ILE A 97 -11.33 -13.18 -10.01
CA ILE A 97 -10.57 -12.23 -9.18
C ILE A 97 -9.22 -11.90 -9.78
N ILE A 98 -8.79 -10.67 -9.57
CA ILE A 98 -7.40 -10.24 -9.78
C ILE A 98 -6.71 -10.34 -8.43
N VAL A 99 -5.55 -10.99 -8.39
CA VAL A 99 -4.73 -11.12 -7.19
C VAL A 99 -3.44 -10.34 -7.38
N ILE A 100 -3.23 -9.35 -6.52
CA ILE A 100 -1.98 -8.60 -6.40
C ILE A 100 -1.31 -9.01 -5.10
N THR A 101 -0.03 -9.35 -5.16
CA THR A 101 0.76 -9.72 -3.97
C THR A 101 2.04 -8.90 -3.94
N ILE A 102 2.30 -8.28 -2.79
CA ILE A 102 3.49 -7.48 -2.52
C ILE A 102 4.15 -8.08 -1.29
N GLU A 103 5.39 -8.56 -1.46
CA GLU A 103 6.15 -9.25 -0.42
C GLU A 103 7.47 -8.52 -0.17
N ASP A 104 7.85 -8.37 1.09
CA ASP A 104 9.13 -7.79 1.48
C ASP A 104 9.99 -8.77 2.31
N ASP A 105 11.25 -8.43 2.48
CA ASP A 105 12.23 -9.13 3.31
C ASP A 105 12.50 -8.42 4.64
N GLY A 106 11.59 -7.53 5.07
CA GLY A 106 11.67 -6.79 6.31
C GLY A 106 11.42 -7.66 7.55
N PRO A 107 11.25 -7.03 8.73
CA PRO A 107 11.04 -7.76 9.98
C PRO A 107 9.67 -8.44 10.07
N GLY A 108 8.75 -8.14 9.15
CA GLY A 108 7.39 -8.65 9.19
C GLY A 108 6.54 -8.00 10.30
N VAL A 109 5.33 -8.51 10.44
CA VAL A 109 4.35 -8.08 11.43
C VAL A 109 3.89 -9.30 12.23
N PRO A 110 3.81 -9.25 13.56
CA PRO A 110 3.21 -10.32 14.36
C PRO A 110 1.74 -10.57 13.94
N LYS A 111 1.31 -11.82 13.92
CA LYS A 111 -0.09 -12.15 13.55
C LYS A 111 -1.13 -11.45 14.43
N SER A 112 -0.82 -11.23 15.70
CA SER A 112 -1.67 -10.50 16.64
C SER A 112 -1.92 -9.04 16.21
N GLU A 113 -1.05 -8.48 15.38
CA GLU A 113 -1.09 -7.10 14.92
C GLU A 113 -1.76 -6.93 13.53
N TYR A 114 -2.07 -8.01 12.82
CA TYR A 114 -2.61 -7.95 11.46
C TYR A 114 -3.90 -7.12 11.34
N GLY A 115 -4.77 -7.17 12.35
CA GLY A 115 -5.97 -6.33 12.40
C GLY A 115 -5.68 -4.86 12.75
N ASN A 116 -4.65 -4.62 13.56
CA ASN A 116 -4.31 -3.30 14.05
C ASN A 116 -3.59 -2.43 13.01
N VAL A 117 -2.75 -3.02 12.16
CA VAL A 117 -1.96 -2.26 11.17
C VAL A 117 -2.80 -1.59 10.08
N PHE A 118 -4.08 -1.97 9.93
CA PHE A 118 -5.03 -1.30 9.05
C PHE A 118 -5.76 -0.12 9.71
N LYS A 119 -5.59 0.09 11.02
CA LYS A 119 -6.18 1.23 11.72
C LYS A 119 -5.41 2.50 11.35
N PRO A 120 -6.10 3.62 11.09
CA PRO A 120 -5.44 4.91 10.86
C PRO A 120 -4.52 5.26 12.04
N PHE A 121 -3.35 5.82 11.72
CA PHE A 121 -2.32 6.27 12.68
C PHE A 121 -1.70 5.18 13.55
N TYR A 122 -2.01 3.90 13.28
CA TYR A 122 -1.42 2.81 14.02
C TYR A 122 0.02 2.56 13.59
N LYS A 123 0.91 2.49 14.56
CA LYS A 123 2.33 2.13 14.36
C LYS A 123 2.67 1.02 15.35
N ILE A 124 3.33 -0.02 14.90
CA ILE A 124 3.86 -1.04 15.80
C ILE A 124 5.02 -0.40 16.56
N ASN A 125 4.90 -0.25 17.88
CA ASN A 125 5.95 0.29 18.74
C ASN A 125 7.15 -0.65 18.76
N LYS A 126 8.12 -0.43 17.90
CA LYS A 126 9.46 -0.97 17.99
C LYS A 126 10.35 0.15 18.54
N GLY A 127 10.69 0.05 19.81
CA GLY A 127 11.72 0.77 20.56
C GLY A 127 12.12 2.19 20.12
N ARG A 128 12.57 3.01 21.05
CA ARG A 128 13.09 4.37 20.84
C ARG A 128 14.23 4.36 19.82
N GLY A 129 13.93 4.55 18.53
CA GLY A 129 14.95 4.61 17.48
C GLY A 129 14.42 4.70 16.05
N ASP A 130 13.19 4.33 15.79
CA ASP A 130 12.62 4.40 14.44
C ASP A 130 11.95 5.74 14.17
N SER A 131 12.78 6.78 14.00
CA SER A 131 12.39 8.11 13.51
C SER A 131 12.17 8.14 11.99
N LYS A 132 11.78 7.02 11.37
CA LYS A 132 11.28 7.06 9.99
C LYS A 132 9.84 7.53 10.04
N SER A 133 9.65 8.84 9.89
CA SER A 133 8.37 9.52 9.87
C SER A 133 7.44 8.92 8.81
N SER A 134 6.55 8.06 9.22
CA SER A 134 5.36 7.70 8.44
C SER A 134 4.15 7.90 9.33
N VAL A 135 3.15 8.49 8.73
CA VAL A 135 1.92 8.91 9.38
C VAL A 135 1.08 7.73 9.89
N GLY A 136 1.33 6.51 9.42
CA GLY A 136 0.52 5.34 9.76
C GLY A 136 -0.82 5.29 9.02
N LEU A 137 -0.93 5.97 7.88
CA LEU A 137 -2.14 6.00 7.04
C LEU A 137 -2.08 5.09 5.82
N GLY A 138 -0.90 4.67 5.37
CA GLY A 138 -0.72 3.98 4.10
C GLY A 138 -1.54 2.70 3.98
N LEU A 139 -1.46 1.79 4.95
CA LEU A 139 -2.22 0.53 4.92
C LEU A 139 -3.72 0.74 5.17
N SER A 140 -4.13 1.73 5.96
CA SER A 140 -5.54 2.06 6.18
C SER A 140 -6.17 2.58 4.88
N ILE A 141 -5.49 3.48 4.17
CA ILE A 141 -5.93 3.98 2.85
C ILE A 141 -6.01 2.84 1.84
N ALA A 142 -5.00 1.98 1.78
CA ALA A 142 -5.01 0.82 0.89
C ALA A 142 -6.19 -0.10 1.17
N SER A 143 -6.49 -0.37 2.44
CA SER A 143 -7.63 -1.18 2.85
C SER A 143 -8.97 -0.56 2.44
N ASP A 144 -9.13 0.75 2.62
CA ASP A 144 -10.36 1.45 2.26
C ASP A 144 -10.59 1.47 0.74
N VAL A 145 -9.53 1.70 -0.04
CA VAL A 145 -9.59 1.64 -1.51
C VAL A 145 -9.99 0.24 -1.98
N VAL A 146 -9.34 -0.81 -1.47
CA VAL A 146 -9.65 -2.20 -1.84
C VAL A 146 -11.10 -2.53 -1.50
N ARG A 147 -11.55 -2.18 -0.31
CA ARG A 147 -12.93 -2.40 0.15
C ARG A 147 -13.96 -1.66 -0.72
N SER A 148 -13.67 -0.42 -1.09
CA SER A 148 -14.55 0.40 -1.95
C SER A 148 -14.68 -0.13 -3.38
N HIS A 149 -13.79 -1.06 -3.79
CA HIS A 149 -13.87 -1.82 -5.05
C HIS A 149 -14.42 -3.24 -4.86
N GLY A 150 -15.04 -3.55 -3.70
CA GLY A 150 -15.57 -4.87 -3.40
C GLY A 150 -14.50 -5.94 -3.15
N GLY A 151 -13.25 -5.53 -2.98
CA GLY A 151 -12.12 -6.41 -2.79
C GLY A 151 -11.80 -6.73 -1.33
N LYS A 152 -10.75 -7.51 -1.14
CA LYS A 152 -10.22 -7.92 0.16
C LYS A 152 -8.71 -7.73 0.20
N ILE A 153 -8.20 -7.30 1.36
CA ILE A 153 -6.77 -7.21 1.66
C ILE A 153 -6.43 -8.13 2.82
N ASP A 154 -5.46 -9.00 2.63
CA ASP A 154 -5.00 -9.98 3.62
C ASP A 154 -3.50 -9.83 3.86
N LEU A 155 -3.08 -10.08 5.10
CA LEU A 155 -1.66 -10.10 5.50
C LEU A 155 -1.23 -11.54 5.77
N ASN A 156 -0.01 -11.86 5.36
CA ASN A 156 0.64 -13.14 5.62
C ASN A 156 2.15 -12.93 5.85
N LYS A 157 2.82 -13.98 6.32
CA LYS A 157 4.27 -13.97 6.33
C LYS A 157 4.80 -14.09 4.90
N SER A 158 5.74 -13.23 4.54
CA SER A 158 6.42 -13.26 3.24
C SER A 158 7.34 -14.48 3.12
N LYS A 159 7.43 -15.04 1.92
CA LYS A 159 8.45 -16.04 1.58
C LYS A 159 9.87 -15.45 1.60
N LEU A 160 10.01 -14.14 1.52
CA LEU A 160 11.27 -13.42 1.66
C LEU A 160 11.65 -13.16 3.13
N GLY A 161 10.77 -13.47 4.08
CA GLY A 161 10.99 -13.33 5.52
C GLY A 161 10.16 -12.25 6.21
N GLY A 162 9.75 -11.21 5.49
CA GLY A 162 8.99 -10.08 6.00
C GLY A 162 7.47 -10.22 5.91
N LEU A 163 6.79 -9.17 5.43
CA LEU A 163 5.35 -9.10 5.27
C LEU A 163 4.93 -9.41 3.83
N SER A 164 3.85 -10.14 3.68
CA SER A 164 3.15 -10.35 2.41
C SER A 164 1.76 -9.71 2.49
N VAL A 165 1.52 -8.71 1.65
CA VAL A 165 0.22 -8.07 1.46
C VAL A 165 -0.43 -8.64 0.21
N LYS A 166 -1.59 -9.26 0.37
CA LYS A 166 -2.37 -9.84 -0.72
C LYS A 166 -3.67 -9.07 -0.91
N ILE A 167 -3.86 -8.50 -2.10
CA ILE A 167 -5.06 -7.79 -2.52
C ILE A 167 -5.81 -8.69 -3.50
N SER A 168 -7.10 -8.90 -3.26
CA SER A 168 -8.01 -9.65 -4.13
C SER A 168 -9.13 -8.72 -4.58
N LEU A 169 -9.25 -8.49 -5.88
CA LEU A 169 -10.25 -7.61 -6.49
C LEU A 169 -11.19 -8.43 -7.37
N PRO A 170 -12.52 -8.31 -7.23
CA PRO A 170 -13.47 -8.90 -8.17
C PRO A 170 -13.42 -8.12 -9.50
N PHE A 171 -13.73 -8.80 -10.62
CA PHE A 171 -13.83 -8.16 -11.95
C PHE A 171 -14.87 -8.85 -12.83
#